data_c4f56993f6a393f143b6d53d63ffec0d
#
_entry.id   c4f56993f6a393f143b6d53d63ffec0d
#
_cell.length_a   1.000
_cell.length_b   1.000
_cell.length_c   1.000
_cell.angle_alpha   90.00
_cell.angle_beta   90.00
_cell.angle_gamma   90.00
#
_symmetry.space_group_name_H-M   'P 1'
#
loop_
_entity.id
_entity.type
_entity.pdbx_description
1 polymer ?
#
loop_
_entity_poly.entity_id
_entity_poly.type
_entity_poly.pdbx_seq_one_letter_code
_entity_poly.pdbx_strand_id
1 'polypeptide(L)'
;MILLYLISSIIFASALLINRNALINKLLVLGFLVLQISYTVFIFVHQNVTEVTYFTPDALAILMTVTLTIIAIPTLLHRYDYIYKEQDTPSNQGLYYGAMVIFVMALTAGYLASHIAVTWIFVEITTLSASVLIFHRRNAGSIEATWKYIFVCSISLVFVFIGILLLSLAMGDQYEAGMQYDTLIRLAPSLNPFWLKLAFIFIFTGYTVKLGLVPMYTAGIDAKDKAPTPAAALFSSVLMNLGFVGIFRMYLITAHSSIFGWVNTIILITALLSVFVATVYMMKVKNIKRMLAYSSIEHMGIVMIGIGIGGIGYYAAILQLILHSFVKSSLFLQVGHLYKTFKSKEIFAMGNYFKYNTSGAVFLLLAFFGITAIPPSGLFISEFYIIIALVKAHALIILIPLLLFLTIIIWAYGKNMFKILFVPPMNFDQTGIEKSNPYETLSHYLLLALIVYLGFFPPTTFVTLIQATIHSLPI
;
A
#
# COMPACT_ATOMS: atom_id res chain seq x y z
N MET A 1 -18.07 14.98 11.78
CA MET A 1 -17.30 15.42 10.58
C MET A 1 -17.13 14.30 9.54
N ILE A 2 -16.93 13.02 9.96
CA ILE A 2 -16.76 11.92 9.02
C ILE A 2 -17.97 11.73 8.09
N LEU A 3 -19.20 11.82 8.57
CA LEU A 3 -20.38 11.71 7.70
C LEU A 3 -20.40 12.79 6.63
N LEU A 4 -20.05 14.03 6.99
CA LEU A 4 -19.94 15.12 6.02
C LEU A 4 -18.86 14.82 4.98
N TYR A 5 -17.70 14.29 5.39
CA TYR A 5 -16.63 13.87 4.48
C TYR A 5 -17.10 12.76 3.53
N LEU A 6 -17.77 11.71 4.03
CA LEU A 6 -18.27 10.60 3.22
C LEU A 6 -19.34 11.06 2.22
N ILE A 7 -20.33 11.83 2.69
CA ILE A 7 -21.41 12.36 1.83
C ILE A 7 -20.84 13.28 0.75
N SER A 8 -19.96 14.23 1.14
CA SER A 8 -19.33 15.13 0.17
C SER A 8 -18.49 14.37 -0.86
N SER A 9 -17.76 13.34 -0.44
CA SER A 9 -16.97 12.50 -1.35
C SER A 9 -17.85 11.76 -2.37
N ILE A 10 -19.01 11.24 -1.93
CA ILE A 10 -20.00 10.60 -2.82
C ILE A 10 -20.59 11.62 -3.80
N ILE A 11 -20.87 12.86 -3.34
CA ILE A 11 -21.35 13.94 -4.22
C ILE A 11 -20.29 14.28 -5.27
N PHE A 12 -18.99 14.45 -4.89
CA PHE A 12 -17.91 14.68 -5.85
C PHE A 12 -17.79 13.53 -6.87
N ALA A 13 -17.84 12.28 -6.41
CA ALA A 13 -17.79 11.12 -7.30
C ALA A 13 -18.98 11.08 -8.26
N SER A 14 -20.20 11.30 -7.78
CA SER A 14 -21.40 11.35 -8.59
C SER A 14 -21.37 12.49 -9.63
N ALA A 15 -20.91 13.67 -9.21
CA ALA A 15 -20.74 14.81 -10.12
C ALA A 15 -19.71 14.50 -11.23
N LEU A 16 -18.60 13.82 -10.90
CA LEU A 16 -17.59 13.38 -11.88
C LEU A 16 -18.16 12.36 -12.87
N LEU A 17 -19.05 11.46 -12.41
CA LEU A 17 -19.70 10.46 -13.31
C LEU A 17 -20.67 11.09 -14.30
N ILE A 18 -21.38 12.13 -13.91
CA ILE A 18 -22.40 12.80 -14.74
C ILE A 18 -21.74 13.82 -15.67
N ASN A 19 -20.73 14.54 -15.21
CA ASN A 19 -20.13 15.63 -15.96
C ASN A 19 -19.24 15.13 -17.11
N ARG A 20 -19.33 15.83 -18.25
CA ARG A 20 -18.57 15.50 -19.46
C ARG A 20 -17.59 16.61 -19.88
N ASN A 21 -17.44 17.63 -19.06
CA ASN A 21 -16.51 18.73 -19.32
C ASN A 21 -15.19 18.48 -18.57
N ALA A 22 -14.10 18.38 -19.30
CA ALA A 22 -12.77 18.10 -18.73
C ALA A 22 -12.30 19.16 -17.72
N LEU A 23 -12.66 20.44 -17.92
CA LEU A 23 -12.29 21.52 -17.01
C LEU A 23 -13.03 21.37 -15.67
N ILE A 24 -14.34 21.10 -15.73
CA ILE A 24 -15.16 20.90 -14.52
C ILE A 24 -14.67 19.65 -13.77
N ASN A 25 -14.33 18.56 -14.46
CA ASN A 25 -13.74 17.38 -13.83
C ASN A 25 -12.45 17.70 -13.07
N LYS A 26 -11.58 18.54 -13.64
CA LYS A 26 -10.35 19.00 -12.93
C LYS A 26 -10.70 19.81 -11.68
N LEU A 27 -11.68 20.70 -11.75
CA LEU A 27 -12.11 21.49 -10.59
C LEU A 27 -12.74 20.63 -9.50
N LEU A 28 -13.54 19.62 -9.88
CA LEU A 28 -14.13 18.65 -8.94
C LEU A 28 -13.04 17.82 -8.23
N VAL A 29 -12.02 17.37 -8.96
CA VAL A 29 -10.89 16.63 -8.36
C VAL A 29 -10.11 17.53 -7.41
N LEU A 30 -9.85 18.79 -7.76
CA LEU A 30 -9.21 19.77 -6.87
C LEU A 30 -10.07 20.03 -5.63
N GLY A 31 -11.38 20.19 -5.80
CA GLY A 31 -12.32 20.35 -4.67
C GLY A 31 -12.29 19.14 -3.72
N PHE A 32 -12.26 17.92 -4.27
CA PHE A 32 -12.10 16.71 -3.44
C PHE A 32 -10.75 16.67 -2.72
N LEU A 33 -9.64 17.07 -3.38
CA LEU A 33 -8.33 17.15 -2.72
C LEU A 33 -8.34 18.14 -1.55
N VAL A 34 -8.97 19.31 -1.72
CA VAL A 34 -9.14 20.26 -0.62
C VAL A 34 -9.94 19.64 0.52
N LEU A 35 -11.03 18.94 0.22
CA LEU A 35 -11.82 18.20 1.22
C LEU A 35 -10.98 17.17 1.96
N GLN A 36 -10.19 16.36 1.23
CA GLN A 36 -9.31 15.33 1.81
C GLN A 36 -8.26 15.95 2.74
N ILE A 37 -7.59 17.02 2.30
CA ILE A 37 -6.58 17.72 3.10
C ILE A 37 -7.24 18.33 4.36
N SER A 38 -8.36 19.00 4.21
CA SER A 38 -9.08 19.64 5.34
C SER A 38 -9.52 18.60 6.36
N TYR A 39 -10.03 17.45 5.90
CA TYR A 39 -10.41 16.36 6.79
C TYR A 39 -9.19 15.72 7.48
N THR A 40 -8.07 15.56 6.77
CA THR A 40 -6.83 15.06 7.36
C THR A 40 -6.29 15.99 8.44
N VAL A 41 -6.34 17.31 8.23
CA VAL A 41 -5.96 18.29 9.25
C VAL A 41 -6.93 18.22 10.44
N PHE A 42 -8.23 18.10 10.19
CA PHE A 42 -9.24 17.97 11.25
C PHE A 42 -8.96 16.76 12.16
N ILE A 43 -8.75 15.56 11.61
CA ILE A 43 -8.47 14.35 12.43
C ILE A 43 -7.14 14.46 13.17
N PHE A 44 -6.14 15.15 12.59
CA PHE A 44 -4.86 15.38 13.24
C PHE A 44 -5.01 16.27 14.50
N VAL A 45 -5.91 17.24 14.47
CA VAL A 45 -6.20 18.14 15.64
C VAL A 45 -7.09 17.44 16.66
N HIS A 46 -8.05 16.60 16.24
CA HIS A 46 -9.05 15.94 17.10
C HIS A 46 -8.72 14.45 17.30
N GLN A 47 -7.51 14.16 17.77
CA GLN A 47 -7.04 12.80 18.02
C GLN A 47 -7.90 12.07 19.05
N ASN A 48 -8.16 10.79 18.83
CA ASN A 48 -8.91 9.90 19.74
C ASN A 48 -10.36 10.32 20.01
N VAL A 49 -10.93 11.23 19.25
CA VAL A 49 -12.35 11.61 19.36
C VAL A 49 -13.18 10.69 18.47
N THR A 50 -13.93 9.78 19.08
CA THR A 50 -14.80 8.84 18.33
C THR A 50 -15.95 9.57 17.65
N GLU A 51 -16.08 9.40 16.34
CA GLU A 51 -17.17 9.91 15.54
C GLU A 51 -18.15 8.79 15.17
N VAL A 52 -19.44 9.01 15.37
CA VAL A 52 -20.53 8.08 14.99
C VAL A 52 -20.31 6.66 15.54
N THR A 53 -19.72 6.50 16.73
CA THR A 53 -19.43 5.24 17.43
C THR A 53 -18.52 4.23 16.70
N TYR A 54 -18.26 4.42 15.41
CA TYR A 54 -17.55 3.47 14.56
C TYR A 54 -16.23 3.97 13.96
N PHE A 55 -15.89 5.23 14.17
CA PHE A 55 -14.69 5.84 13.60
C PHE A 55 -13.92 6.60 14.67
N THR A 56 -12.65 6.25 14.84
CA THR A 56 -11.76 6.91 15.81
C THR A 56 -10.43 7.22 15.14
N PRO A 57 -10.00 8.50 15.10
CA PRO A 57 -8.68 8.88 14.61
C PRO A 57 -7.62 8.56 15.66
N ASP A 58 -7.27 7.29 15.82
CA ASP A 58 -6.13 6.87 16.62
C ASP A 58 -4.79 7.14 15.89
N ALA A 59 -3.68 6.96 16.58
CA ALA A 59 -2.35 7.26 16.05
C ALA A 59 -2.03 6.55 14.73
N LEU A 60 -2.42 5.25 14.60
CA LEU A 60 -2.24 4.49 13.37
C LEU A 60 -3.08 5.05 12.23
N ALA A 61 -4.36 5.32 12.48
CA ALA A 61 -5.27 5.88 11.49
C ALA A 61 -4.79 7.24 10.97
N ILE A 62 -4.28 8.10 11.86
CA ILE A 62 -3.71 9.40 11.50
C ILE A 62 -2.48 9.23 10.61
N LEU A 63 -1.51 8.38 10.99
CA LEU A 63 -0.31 8.10 10.19
C LEU A 63 -0.68 7.62 8.79
N MET A 64 -1.63 6.67 8.70
CA MET A 64 -2.06 6.11 7.41
C MET A 64 -2.83 7.12 6.56
N THR A 65 -3.69 7.96 7.17
CA THR A 65 -4.47 8.98 6.45
C THR A 65 -3.59 10.13 5.97
N VAL A 66 -2.60 10.56 6.76
CA VAL A 66 -1.60 11.56 6.33
C VAL A 66 -0.78 11.01 5.15
N THR A 67 -0.30 9.78 5.24
CA THR A 67 0.43 9.11 4.16
C THR A 67 -0.42 9.01 2.90
N LEU A 68 -1.69 8.61 3.03
CA LEU A 68 -2.65 8.56 1.92
C LEU A 68 -2.82 9.95 1.28
N THR A 69 -3.03 10.99 2.08
CA THR A 69 -3.27 12.35 1.57
C THR A 69 -2.07 12.89 0.81
N ILE A 70 -0.85 12.70 1.32
CA ILE A 70 0.38 13.09 0.63
C ILE A 70 0.51 12.38 -0.73
N ILE A 71 0.18 11.09 -0.81
CA ILE A 71 0.26 10.31 -2.05
C ILE A 71 -0.92 10.62 -2.99
N ALA A 72 -2.11 10.91 -2.45
CA ALA A 72 -3.28 11.25 -3.25
C ALA A 72 -3.08 12.53 -4.06
N ILE A 73 -2.35 13.52 -3.54
CA ILE A 73 -2.07 14.78 -4.25
C ILE A 73 -1.40 14.50 -5.62
N PRO A 74 -0.19 13.93 -5.72
CA PRO A 74 0.43 13.69 -7.00
C PRO A 74 -0.34 12.66 -7.86
N THR A 75 -1.00 11.66 -7.29
CA THR A 75 -1.71 10.65 -8.06
C THR A 75 -3.00 11.17 -8.70
N LEU A 76 -3.73 12.05 -8.04
CA LEU A 76 -4.92 12.69 -8.58
C LEU A 76 -4.60 13.87 -9.50
N LEU A 77 -3.50 14.58 -9.25
CA LEU A 77 -3.03 15.67 -10.11
C LEU A 77 -2.17 15.19 -11.27
N HIS A 78 -1.66 13.95 -11.22
CA HIS A 78 -0.81 13.41 -12.27
C HIS A 78 -1.53 13.53 -13.62
N ARG A 79 -0.88 14.24 -14.51
CA ARG A 79 -1.51 14.75 -15.71
C ARG A 79 -2.11 13.63 -16.54
N TYR A 80 -3.33 13.79 -16.86
CA TYR A 80 -4.20 12.95 -17.65
C TYR A 80 -3.63 12.57 -19.02
N ASP A 81 -2.69 13.36 -19.54
CA ASP A 81 -2.09 13.21 -20.87
C ASP A 81 -1.39 11.85 -21.10
N TYR A 82 -1.03 11.15 -20.01
CA TYR A 82 -0.48 9.79 -20.09
C TYR A 82 -1.48 8.72 -20.43
N ILE A 83 -2.72 8.96 -20.05
CA ILE A 83 -3.78 7.98 -20.14
C ILE A 83 -4.55 8.19 -21.46
N TYR A 84 -4.52 9.40 -22.03
CA TYR A 84 -5.57 9.89 -22.91
C TYR A 84 -5.17 10.30 -24.32
N LYS A 85 -3.92 10.14 -24.75
CA LYS A 85 -3.60 10.33 -26.18
C LYS A 85 -4.28 9.32 -27.10
N GLU A 86 -4.80 8.23 -26.56
CA GLU A 86 -5.52 7.21 -27.30
C GLU A 86 -7.00 7.15 -26.85
N GLN A 87 -7.85 8.00 -27.45
CA GLN A 87 -9.31 7.82 -27.57
C GLN A 87 -10.17 7.76 -26.29
N ASP A 88 -9.80 8.40 -25.18
CA ASP A 88 -10.66 8.35 -24.01
C ASP A 88 -11.76 9.41 -24.03
N THR A 89 -13.00 8.96 -23.98
CA THR A 89 -14.16 9.85 -23.93
C THR A 89 -14.26 10.57 -22.58
N PRO A 90 -14.82 11.78 -22.51
CA PRO A 90 -15.07 12.48 -21.25
C PRO A 90 -15.81 11.64 -20.20
N SER A 91 -16.67 10.72 -20.64
CA SER A 91 -17.41 9.78 -19.80
C SER A 91 -16.48 8.76 -19.13
N ASN A 92 -15.50 8.22 -19.84
CA ASN A 92 -14.52 7.30 -19.27
C ASN A 92 -13.62 8.01 -18.26
N GLN A 93 -13.30 9.27 -18.50
CA GLN A 93 -12.57 10.13 -17.59
C GLN A 93 -13.33 10.34 -16.27
N GLY A 94 -14.61 10.68 -16.36
CA GLY A 94 -15.47 10.84 -15.20
C GLY A 94 -15.55 9.56 -14.37
N LEU A 95 -15.71 8.40 -15.02
CA LEU A 95 -15.72 7.10 -14.35
C LEU A 95 -14.39 6.81 -13.62
N TYR A 96 -13.25 7.10 -14.26
CA TYR A 96 -11.94 6.90 -13.66
C TYR A 96 -11.74 7.77 -12.41
N TYR A 97 -11.99 9.08 -12.50
CA TYR A 97 -11.83 9.97 -11.36
C TYR A 97 -12.86 9.73 -10.28
N GLY A 98 -14.11 9.43 -10.64
CA GLY A 98 -15.14 9.05 -9.68
C GLY A 98 -14.72 7.80 -8.88
N ALA A 99 -14.18 6.78 -9.56
CA ALA A 99 -13.65 5.59 -8.91
C ALA A 99 -12.44 5.89 -8.02
N MET A 100 -11.53 6.81 -8.46
CA MET A 100 -10.39 7.25 -7.64
C MET A 100 -10.84 7.98 -6.36
N VAL A 101 -11.87 8.84 -6.44
CA VAL A 101 -12.45 9.54 -5.29
C VAL A 101 -13.05 8.55 -4.30
N ILE A 102 -13.88 7.60 -4.77
CA ILE A 102 -14.46 6.56 -3.90
C ILE A 102 -13.36 5.69 -3.28
N PHE A 103 -12.31 5.38 -4.04
CA PHE A 103 -11.18 4.59 -3.55
C PHE A 103 -10.44 5.29 -2.41
N VAL A 104 -10.11 6.58 -2.55
CA VAL A 104 -9.43 7.38 -1.51
C VAL A 104 -10.34 7.56 -0.29
N MET A 105 -11.62 7.85 -0.50
CA MET A 105 -12.62 7.92 0.58
C MET A 105 -12.70 6.62 1.37
N ALA A 106 -12.80 5.48 0.68
CA ALA A 106 -12.90 4.17 1.32
C ALA A 106 -11.63 3.79 2.10
N LEU A 107 -10.44 4.15 1.59
CA LEU A 107 -9.18 3.99 2.32
C LEU A 107 -9.18 4.82 3.61
N THR A 108 -9.56 6.11 3.53
CA THR A 108 -9.64 7.00 4.70
C THR A 108 -10.58 6.43 5.76
N ALA A 109 -11.80 6.03 5.36
CA ALA A 109 -12.78 5.48 6.29
C ALA A 109 -12.33 4.11 6.86
N GLY A 110 -11.69 3.27 6.05
CA GLY A 110 -11.15 1.99 6.50
C GLY A 110 -10.03 2.12 7.52
N TYR A 111 -9.16 3.15 7.41
CA TYR A 111 -8.14 3.44 8.42
C TYR A 111 -8.75 3.92 9.74
N LEU A 112 -9.78 4.76 9.66
CA LEU A 112 -10.45 5.36 10.82
C LEU A 112 -11.43 4.41 11.51
N ALA A 113 -11.80 3.28 10.88
CA ALA A 113 -12.77 2.35 11.42
C ALA A 113 -12.30 1.76 12.76
N SER A 114 -13.12 1.92 13.80
CA SER A 114 -12.91 1.38 15.15
C SER A 114 -13.65 0.07 15.42
N HIS A 115 -14.42 -0.43 14.43
CA HIS A 115 -15.21 -1.64 14.50
C HIS A 115 -14.79 -2.61 13.39
N ILE A 116 -14.56 -3.89 13.73
CA ILE A 116 -14.00 -4.88 12.79
C ILE A 116 -14.85 -5.07 11.53
N ALA A 117 -16.18 -5.11 11.64
CA ALA A 117 -17.07 -5.23 10.49
C ALA A 117 -17.07 -3.97 9.61
N VAL A 118 -16.90 -2.79 10.20
CA VAL A 118 -16.82 -1.53 9.44
C VAL A 118 -15.52 -1.48 8.64
N THR A 119 -14.40 -1.92 9.22
CA THR A 119 -13.15 -2.09 8.48
C THR A 119 -13.36 -3.02 7.27
N TRP A 120 -14.00 -4.17 7.46
CA TRP A 120 -14.29 -5.13 6.41
C TRP A 120 -15.14 -4.52 5.27
N ILE A 121 -16.20 -3.75 5.59
CA ILE A 121 -17.03 -3.05 4.61
C ILE A 121 -16.19 -2.11 3.73
N PHE A 122 -15.36 -1.26 4.35
CA PHE A 122 -14.55 -0.29 3.59
C PHE A 122 -13.44 -0.96 2.78
N VAL A 123 -12.90 -2.09 3.24
CA VAL A 123 -11.98 -2.92 2.44
C VAL A 123 -12.69 -3.47 1.19
N GLU A 124 -13.98 -3.89 1.29
CA GLU A 124 -14.75 -4.32 0.12
C GLU A 124 -15.03 -3.16 -0.84
N ILE A 125 -15.38 -1.97 -0.34
CA ILE A 125 -15.55 -0.77 -1.19
C ILE A 125 -14.25 -0.45 -1.95
N THR A 126 -13.07 -0.64 -1.34
CA THR A 126 -11.79 -0.51 -2.07
C THR A 126 -11.63 -1.57 -3.16
N THR A 127 -12.16 -2.79 -2.99
CA THR A 127 -12.11 -3.84 -4.01
C THR A 127 -12.93 -3.43 -5.24
N LEU A 128 -14.15 -2.99 -5.01
CA LEU A 128 -15.06 -2.59 -6.08
C LEU A 128 -14.53 -1.37 -6.84
N SER A 129 -14.09 -0.33 -6.14
CA SER A 129 -13.53 0.87 -6.79
C SER A 129 -12.20 0.58 -7.53
N ALA A 130 -11.32 -0.26 -6.96
CA ALA A 130 -10.10 -0.69 -7.62
C ALA A 130 -10.38 -1.49 -8.90
N SER A 131 -11.42 -2.33 -8.92
CA SER A 131 -11.81 -3.11 -10.10
C SER A 131 -12.16 -2.21 -11.29
N VAL A 132 -12.87 -1.11 -11.06
CA VAL A 132 -13.17 -0.09 -12.07
C VAL A 132 -11.88 0.55 -12.61
N LEU A 133 -10.92 0.83 -11.73
CA LEU A 133 -9.63 1.41 -12.11
C LEU A 133 -8.76 0.44 -12.92
N ILE A 134 -8.78 -0.86 -12.64
CA ILE A 134 -8.07 -1.89 -13.40
C ILE A 134 -8.70 -2.06 -14.78
N PHE A 135 -10.05 -2.09 -14.83
CA PHE A 135 -10.84 -2.24 -16.05
C PHE A 135 -10.70 -1.06 -17.02
N HIS A 136 -10.25 0.09 -16.57
CA HIS A 136 -10.29 1.37 -17.31
C HIS A 136 -9.82 1.28 -18.78
N ARG A 137 -8.77 0.52 -19.08
CA ARG A 137 -8.24 0.36 -20.46
C ARG A 137 -9.10 -0.53 -21.37
N ARG A 138 -10.03 -1.28 -20.83
CA ARG A 138 -11.00 -2.15 -21.54
C ARG A 138 -10.41 -3.11 -22.58
N ASN A 139 -9.12 -3.44 -22.48
CA ASN A 139 -8.48 -4.45 -23.32
C ASN A 139 -8.59 -5.85 -22.67
N ALA A 140 -8.37 -6.91 -23.46
CA ALA A 140 -8.48 -8.29 -22.97
C ALA A 140 -7.66 -8.54 -21.69
N GLY A 141 -6.45 -8.02 -21.63
CA GLY A 141 -5.58 -8.19 -20.44
C GLY A 141 -6.08 -7.42 -19.21
N SER A 142 -6.73 -6.25 -19.37
CA SER A 142 -7.31 -5.51 -18.24
C SER A 142 -8.61 -6.18 -17.75
N ILE A 143 -9.40 -6.73 -18.66
CA ILE A 143 -10.60 -7.50 -18.32
C ILE A 143 -10.22 -8.75 -17.51
N GLU A 144 -9.25 -9.53 -17.99
CA GLU A 144 -8.74 -10.70 -17.29
C GLU A 144 -8.21 -10.36 -15.89
N ALA A 145 -7.39 -9.31 -15.77
CA ALA A 145 -6.85 -8.87 -14.49
C ALA A 145 -7.97 -8.40 -13.53
N THR A 146 -9.00 -7.72 -14.04
CA THR A 146 -10.15 -7.28 -13.25
C THR A 146 -10.91 -8.47 -12.66
N TRP A 147 -11.23 -9.46 -13.49
CA TRP A 147 -11.90 -10.67 -13.02
C TRP A 147 -11.09 -11.43 -11.98
N LYS A 148 -9.80 -11.67 -12.25
CA LYS A 148 -8.89 -12.29 -11.27
C LYS A 148 -8.86 -11.52 -9.96
N TYR A 149 -8.78 -10.18 -10.03
CA TYR A 149 -8.74 -9.33 -8.85
C TYR A 149 -10.03 -9.44 -8.03
N ILE A 150 -11.19 -9.30 -8.67
CA ILE A 150 -12.49 -9.42 -7.99
C ILE A 150 -12.61 -10.79 -7.34
N PHE A 151 -12.42 -11.89 -8.07
CA PHE A 151 -12.58 -13.24 -7.53
C PHE A 151 -11.66 -13.49 -6.32
N VAL A 152 -10.38 -13.23 -6.45
CA VAL A 152 -9.43 -13.51 -5.36
C VAL A 152 -9.69 -12.60 -4.16
N CYS A 153 -9.99 -11.31 -4.38
CA CYS A 153 -10.31 -10.40 -3.28
C CYS A 153 -11.62 -10.77 -2.59
N SER A 154 -12.70 -11.08 -3.34
CA SER A 154 -13.99 -11.45 -2.74
C SER A 154 -13.88 -12.75 -1.93
N ILE A 155 -13.21 -13.79 -2.44
CA ILE A 155 -12.96 -15.03 -1.69
C ILE A 155 -12.17 -14.72 -0.41
N SER A 156 -11.13 -13.88 -0.50
CA SER A 156 -10.33 -13.50 0.66
C SER A 156 -11.14 -12.73 1.70
N LEU A 157 -12.05 -11.86 1.26
CA LEU A 157 -12.92 -11.10 2.17
C LEU A 157 -14.04 -11.96 2.80
N VAL A 158 -14.47 -13.04 2.13
CA VAL A 158 -15.29 -14.08 2.76
C VAL A 158 -14.52 -14.75 3.91
N PHE A 159 -13.22 -15.02 3.76
CA PHE A 159 -12.41 -15.51 4.88
C PHE A 159 -12.38 -14.53 6.04
N VAL A 160 -12.20 -13.23 5.80
CA VAL A 160 -12.28 -12.22 6.87
C VAL A 160 -13.65 -12.28 7.56
N PHE A 161 -14.74 -12.37 6.80
CA PHE A 161 -16.09 -12.45 7.35
C PHE A 161 -16.29 -13.71 8.24
N ILE A 162 -15.85 -14.89 7.74
CA ILE A 162 -15.84 -16.12 8.54
C ILE A 162 -15.01 -15.92 9.82
N GLY A 163 -13.86 -15.29 9.72
CA GLY A 163 -13.02 -14.97 10.86
C GLY A 163 -13.70 -14.06 11.89
N ILE A 164 -14.51 -13.10 11.46
CA ILE A 164 -15.34 -12.26 12.34
C ILE A 164 -16.40 -13.09 13.05
N LEU A 165 -17.05 -14.03 12.36
CA LEU A 165 -18.00 -14.96 12.98
C LEU A 165 -17.33 -15.87 14.00
N LEU A 166 -16.14 -16.39 13.69
CA LEU A 166 -15.35 -17.21 14.63
C LEU A 166 -14.89 -16.40 15.85
N LEU A 167 -14.62 -15.09 15.67
CA LEU A 167 -14.29 -14.19 16.77
C LEU A 167 -15.49 -13.99 17.71
N SER A 168 -16.72 -13.92 17.18
CA SER A 168 -17.93 -13.88 18.02
C SER A 168 -18.09 -15.15 18.84
N LEU A 169 -17.77 -16.32 18.27
CA LEU A 169 -17.74 -17.58 19.02
C LEU A 169 -16.64 -17.59 20.09
N ALA A 170 -15.51 -16.92 19.85
CA ALA A 170 -14.45 -16.79 20.86
C ALA A 170 -14.87 -15.94 22.06
N MET A 171 -15.78 -14.95 21.85
CA MET A 171 -16.34 -14.11 22.93
C MET A 171 -17.36 -14.84 23.81
N GLY A 172 -18.02 -15.89 23.31
CA GLY A 172 -19.06 -16.62 24.03
C GLY A 172 -20.18 -15.71 24.52
N ASP A 173 -20.54 -15.77 25.81
CA ASP A 173 -21.60 -14.96 26.41
C ASP A 173 -21.31 -13.44 26.43
N GLN A 174 -20.07 -13.04 26.13
CA GLN A 174 -19.64 -11.65 26.12
C GLN A 174 -19.88 -10.94 24.75
N TYR A 175 -20.50 -11.60 23.78
CA TYR A 175 -20.69 -11.05 22.43
C TYR A 175 -21.51 -9.74 22.41
N GLU A 176 -22.41 -9.55 23.38
CA GLU A 176 -23.21 -8.32 23.52
C GLU A 176 -22.38 -7.06 23.82
N ALA A 177 -21.13 -7.23 24.30
CA ALA A 177 -20.22 -6.09 24.53
C ALA A 177 -19.80 -5.38 23.23
N GLY A 178 -20.09 -5.99 22.06
CA GLY A 178 -19.81 -5.43 20.74
C GLY A 178 -18.43 -5.77 20.22
N MET A 179 -18.22 -5.51 18.92
CA MET A 179 -17.00 -5.87 18.17
C MET A 179 -16.12 -4.66 17.81
N GLN A 180 -16.10 -3.63 18.68
CA GLN A 180 -15.12 -2.55 18.60
C GLN A 180 -13.73 -3.08 19.03
N TYR A 181 -12.69 -2.58 18.37
CA TYR A 181 -11.32 -3.04 18.64
C TYR A 181 -10.92 -2.86 20.12
N ASP A 182 -11.26 -1.73 20.74
CA ASP A 182 -10.95 -1.48 22.16
C ASP A 182 -11.66 -2.46 23.09
N THR A 183 -12.91 -2.83 22.77
CA THR A 183 -13.65 -3.84 23.52
C THR A 183 -13.00 -5.23 23.36
N LEU A 184 -12.65 -5.61 22.13
CA LEU A 184 -12.00 -6.89 21.84
C LEU A 184 -10.62 -6.99 22.51
N ILE A 185 -9.85 -5.90 22.56
CA ILE A 185 -8.55 -5.85 23.27
C ILE A 185 -8.77 -6.05 24.78
N ARG A 186 -9.76 -5.39 25.39
CA ARG A 186 -10.06 -5.59 26.81
C ARG A 186 -10.51 -7.00 27.15
N LEU A 187 -11.28 -7.63 26.26
CA LEU A 187 -11.77 -9.01 26.44
C LEU A 187 -10.74 -10.07 26.05
N ALA A 188 -9.66 -9.70 25.38
CA ALA A 188 -8.68 -10.64 24.83
C ALA A 188 -8.15 -11.70 25.84
N PRO A 189 -7.89 -11.40 27.14
CA PRO A 189 -7.44 -12.40 28.09
C PRO A 189 -8.48 -13.49 28.37
N SER A 190 -9.79 -13.21 28.20
CA SER A 190 -10.89 -14.14 28.46
C SER A 190 -11.40 -14.87 27.22
N LEU A 191 -10.95 -14.50 26.03
CA LEU A 191 -11.39 -15.13 24.78
C LEU A 191 -10.97 -16.60 24.70
N ASN A 192 -11.86 -17.45 24.18
CA ASN A 192 -11.57 -18.86 23.98
C ASN A 192 -10.39 -19.05 22.99
N PRO A 193 -9.26 -19.66 23.40
CA PRO A 193 -8.06 -19.74 22.57
C PRO A 193 -8.24 -20.55 21.28
N PHE A 194 -9.10 -21.55 21.26
CA PHE A 194 -9.33 -22.37 20.06
C PHE A 194 -10.03 -21.55 18.97
N TRP A 195 -11.15 -20.90 19.30
CA TRP A 195 -11.88 -20.06 18.35
C TRP A 195 -11.09 -18.83 17.95
N LEU A 196 -10.30 -18.24 18.87
CA LEU A 196 -9.44 -17.10 18.59
C LEU A 196 -8.32 -17.44 17.60
N LYS A 197 -7.70 -18.63 17.69
CA LYS A 197 -6.71 -19.11 16.72
C LYS A 197 -7.32 -19.25 15.32
N LEU A 198 -8.50 -19.84 15.23
CA LEU A 198 -9.21 -19.99 13.95
C LEU A 198 -9.59 -18.60 13.39
N ALA A 199 -10.16 -17.72 14.21
CA ALA A 199 -10.49 -16.36 13.82
C ALA A 199 -9.25 -15.63 13.28
N PHE A 200 -8.11 -15.72 13.96
CA PHE A 200 -6.87 -15.12 13.52
C PHE A 200 -6.42 -15.65 12.15
N ILE A 201 -6.40 -16.98 11.95
CA ILE A 201 -5.99 -17.56 10.65
C ILE A 201 -6.87 -17.03 9.52
N PHE A 202 -8.18 -17.03 9.70
CA PHE A 202 -9.11 -16.60 8.67
C PHE A 202 -8.99 -15.10 8.37
N ILE A 203 -8.94 -14.25 9.40
CA ILE A 203 -8.79 -12.79 9.24
C ILE A 203 -7.43 -12.46 8.62
N PHE A 204 -6.35 -13.05 9.14
CA PHE A 204 -4.99 -12.84 8.63
C PHE A 204 -4.90 -13.24 7.15
N THR A 205 -5.29 -14.49 6.82
CA THR A 205 -5.27 -15.00 5.45
C THR A 205 -6.08 -14.10 4.51
N GLY A 206 -7.27 -13.67 4.93
CA GLY A 206 -8.11 -12.79 4.14
C GLY A 206 -7.46 -11.43 3.85
N TYR A 207 -6.87 -10.79 4.85
CA TYR A 207 -6.20 -9.49 4.63
C TYR A 207 -4.85 -9.59 3.90
N THR A 208 -4.23 -10.78 3.79
CA THR A 208 -3.00 -10.94 2.98
C THR A 208 -3.20 -10.57 1.52
N VAL A 209 -4.41 -10.66 0.97
CA VAL A 209 -4.72 -10.22 -0.41
C VAL A 209 -4.46 -8.74 -0.61
N LYS A 210 -4.79 -7.91 0.40
CA LYS A 210 -4.59 -6.45 0.35
C LYS A 210 -3.17 -6.06 0.70
N LEU A 211 -2.58 -6.72 1.69
CA LEU A 211 -1.19 -6.48 2.08
C LEU A 211 -0.20 -7.05 1.05
N GLY A 212 -0.60 -8.03 0.25
CA GLY A 212 0.24 -8.66 -0.77
C GLY A 212 1.15 -9.75 -0.22
N LEU A 213 0.75 -10.43 0.85
CA LEU A 213 1.50 -11.57 1.40
C LEU A 213 1.00 -12.92 0.90
N VAL A 214 1.82 -13.93 1.03
CA VAL A 214 1.39 -15.33 0.89
C VAL A 214 0.30 -15.61 1.95
N PRO A 215 -0.80 -16.31 1.58
CA PRO A 215 -1.00 -17.02 0.33
C PRO A 215 -1.69 -16.23 -0.79
N MET A 216 -2.34 -15.09 -0.52
CA MET A 216 -3.28 -14.44 -1.46
C MET A 216 -2.67 -13.29 -2.29
N TYR A 217 -1.34 -13.24 -2.46
CA TYR A 217 -0.59 -12.13 -3.09
C TYR A 217 -0.86 -11.92 -4.59
N THR A 218 -1.33 -12.93 -5.32
CA THR A 218 -1.32 -12.99 -6.78
C THR A 218 -2.20 -11.93 -7.45
N ALA A 219 -3.37 -11.64 -6.89
CA ALA A 219 -4.32 -10.67 -7.43
C ALA A 219 -3.73 -9.26 -7.55
N GLY A 220 -2.93 -8.86 -6.55
CA GLY A 220 -2.31 -7.54 -6.53
C GLY A 220 -1.28 -7.32 -7.63
N ILE A 221 -0.62 -8.37 -8.12
CA ILE A 221 0.40 -8.27 -9.18
C ILE A 221 -0.23 -7.90 -10.52
N ASP A 222 -1.26 -8.63 -10.93
CA ASP A 222 -1.95 -8.40 -12.19
C ASP A 222 -2.70 -7.05 -12.16
N ALA A 223 -3.30 -6.69 -11.03
CA ALA A 223 -3.93 -5.40 -10.82
C ALA A 223 -2.94 -4.22 -11.03
N LYS A 224 -1.77 -4.27 -10.39
CA LYS A 224 -0.72 -3.23 -10.52
C LYS A 224 -0.15 -3.16 -11.94
N ASP A 225 -0.03 -4.29 -12.65
CA ASP A 225 0.46 -4.33 -14.03
C ASP A 225 -0.53 -3.70 -15.02
N LYS A 226 -1.83 -3.98 -14.89
CA LYS A 226 -2.83 -3.58 -15.88
C LYS A 226 -3.47 -2.22 -15.60
N ALA A 227 -3.57 -1.79 -14.35
CA ALA A 227 -4.10 -0.48 -13.98
C ALA A 227 -3.28 0.68 -14.57
N PRO A 228 -3.87 1.85 -14.81
CA PRO A 228 -3.14 3.09 -15.08
C PRO A 228 -2.12 3.37 -13.97
N THR A 229 -1.01 4.03 -14.31
CA THR A 229 0.11 4.22 -13.37
C THR A 229 -0.27 4.96 -12.09
N PRO A 230 -1.13 6.02 -12.08
CA PRO A 230 -1.54 6.64 -10.82
C PRO A 230 -2.36 5.71 -9.91
N ALA A 231 -3.27 4.92 -10.50
CA ALA A 231 -4.02 3.92 -9.75
C ALA A 231 -3.09 2.81 -9.22
N ALA A 232 -2.14 2.33 -10.04
CA ALA A 232 -1.14 1.34 -9.62
C ALA A 232 -0.23 1.87 -8.49
N ALA A 233 0.06 3.18 -8.46
CA ALA A 233 0.77 3.83 -7.36
C ALA A 233 -0.01 3.71 -6.05
N LEU A 234 -1.32 4.01 -6.04
CA LEU A 234 -2.18 3.82 -4.86
C LEU A 234 -2.31 2.35 -4.46
N PHE A 235 -2.42 1.43 -5.42
CA PHE A 235 -2.52 -0.01 -5.12
C PHE A 235 -1.23 -0.57 -4.51
N SER A 236 -0.09 -0.03 -4.89
CA SER A 236 1.22 -0.49 -4.40
C SER A 236 1.67 0.15 -3.10
N SER A 237 0.94 1.12 -2.60
CA SER A 237 1.24 1.88 -1.41
C SER A 237 0.07 1.81 -0.41
N VAL A 238 -0.82 2.76 -0.47
CA VAL A 238 -1.88 2.98 0.53
C VAL A 238 -2.93 1.87 0.59
N LEU A 239 -3.21 1.14 -0.50
CA LEU A 239 -4.08 -0.04 -0.42
C LEU A 239 -3.44 -1.15 0.42
N MET A 240 -2.11 -1.33 0.30
CA MET A 240 -1.39 -2.31 1.11
C MET A 240 -1.39 -1.90 2.59
N ASN A 241 -1.31 -0.61 2.87
CA ASN A 241 -1.44 -0.09 4.24
C ASN A 241 -2.80 -0.43 4.86
N LEU A 242 -3.90 -0.45 4.08
CA LEU A 242 -5.21 -0.87 4.59
C LEU A 242 -5.22 -2.37 4.96
N GLY A 243 -4.58 -3.21 4.17
CA GLY A 243 -4.35 -4.62 4.52
C GLY A 243 -3.55 -4.77 5.81
N PHE A 244 -2.50 -3.96 5.96
CA PHE A 244 -1.72 -3.91 7.21
C PHE A 244 -2.58 -3.49 8.40
N VAL A 245 -3.37 -2.43 8.29
CA VAL A 245 -4.26 -1.96 9.36
C VAL A 245 -5.20 -3.08 9.82
N GLY A 246 -5.83 -3.81 8.90
CA GLY A 246 -6.71 -4.94 9.25
C GLY A 246 -5.98 -6.04 10.03
N ILE A 247 -4.78 -6.43 9.60
CA ILE A 247 -3.95 -7.43 10.28
C ILE A 247 -3.46 -6.89 11.63
N PHE A 248 -2.97 -5.65 11.68
CA PHE A 248 -2.40 -5.07 12.88
C PHE A 248 -3.43 -4.88 13.99
N ARG A 249 -4.66 -4.49 13.66
CA ARG A 249 -5.75 -4.41 14.65
C ARG A 249 -6.08 -5.79 15.24
N MET A 250 -6.11 -6.84 14.42
CA MET A 250 -6.28 -8.21 14.92
C MET A 250 -5.07 -8.65 15.74
N TYR A 251 -3.86 -8.25 15.35
CA TYR A 251 -2.64 -8.50 16.10
C TYR A 251 -2.67 -7.87 17.49
N LEU A 252 -3.16 -6.61 17.62
CA LEU A 252 -3.33 -5.94 18.92
C LEU A 252 -4.27 -6.72 19.84
N ILE A 253 -5.37 -7.30 19.33
CA ILE A 253 -6.25 -8.16 20.12
C ILE A 253 -5.48 -9.39 20.62
N THR A 254 -4.76 -10.06 19.72
CA THR A 254 -4.03 -11.29 20.08
C THR A 254 -2.84 -11.04 21.02
N ALA A 255 -2.26 -9.83 20.99
CA ALA A 255 -1.15 -9.45 21.86
C ALA A 255 -1.50 -9.50 23.35
N HIS A 256 -2.79 -9.35 23.69
CA HIS A 256 -3.30 -9.41 25.05
C HIS A 256 -3.92 -10.79 25.41
N SER A 257 -3.71 -11.81 24.56
CA SER A 257 -4.29 -13.14 24.71
C SER A 257 -3.22 -14.22 24.93
N SER A 258 -3.65 -15.39 25.36
CA SER A 258 -2.77 -16.57 25.57
C SER A 258 -2.15 -17.14 24.28
N ILE A 259 -2.64 -16.76 23.10
CA ILE A 259 -2.16 -17.30 21.81
C ILE A 259 -1.05 -16.46 21.17
N PHE A 260 -0.59 -15.40 21.81
CA PHE A 260 0.31 -14.40 21.21
C PHE A 260 1.59 -15.00 20.61
N GLY A 261 2.29 -15.89 21.33
CA GLY A 261 3.52 -16.53 20.82
C GLY A 261 3.27 -17.38 19.57
N TRP A 262 2.12 -18.06 19.51
CA TRP A 262 1.72 -18.81 18.32
C TRP A 262 1.42 -17.89 17.13
N VAL A 263 0.76 -16.76 17.36
CA VAL A 263 0.49 -15.74 16.34
C VAL A 263 1.78 -15.19 15.73
N ASN A 264 2.76 -14.85 16.56
CA ASN A 264 4.07 -14.38 16.10
C ASN A 264 4.76 -15.41 15.21
N THR A 265 4.69 -16.70 15.58
CA THR A 265 5.26 -17.78 14.76
C THR A 265 4.61 -17.85 13.37
N ILE A 266 3.27 -17.77 13.27
CA ILE A 266 2.56 -17.79 12.00
C ILE A 266 2.93 -16.56 11.13
N ILE A 267 2.99 -15.40 11.74
CA ILE A 267 3.39 -14.17 11.05
C ILE A 267 4.81 -14.29 10.50
N LEU A 268 5.78 -14.74 11.30
CA LEU A 268 7.17 -14.86 10.88
C LEU A 268 7.36 -15.87 9.74
N ILE A 269 6.69 -17.03 9.81
CA ILE A 269 6.71 -18.04 8.74
C ILE A 269 6.14 -17.44 7.43
N THR A 270 4.97 -16.83 7.50
CA THR A 270 4.28 -16.28 6.34
C THR A 270 5.07 -15.11 5.73
N ALA A 271 5.66 -14.27 6.57
CA ALA A 271 6.47 -13.14 6.15
C ALA A 271 7.75 -13.59 5.43
N LEU A 272 8.50 -14.54 6.02
CA LEU A 272 9.71 -15.08 5.40
C LEU A 272 9.41 -15.80 4.07
N LEU A 273 8.30 -16.55 4.02
CA LEU A 273 7.83 -17.20 2.80
C LEU A 273 7.46 -16.17 1.73
N SER A 274 6.89 -15.03 2.11
CA SER A 274 6.57 -13.95 1.19
C SER A 274 7.82 -13.30 0.59
N VAL A 275 8.87 -13.06 1.39
CA VAL A 275 10.16 -12.57 0.90
C VAL A 275 10.80 -13.60 -0.04
N PHE A 276 10.76 -14.89 0.28
CA PHE A 276 11.24 -15.97 -0.59
C PHE A 276 10.52 -15.97 -1.95
N VAL A 277 9.20 -15.94 -1.95
CA VAL A 277 8.38 -15.88 -3.18
C VAL A 277 8.75 -14.68 -4.03
N ALA A 278 8.84 -13.50 -3.41
CA ALA A 278 9.26 -12.28 -4.10
C ALA A 278 10.64 -12.44 -4.75
N THR A 279 11.61 -13.01 -4.03
CA THR A 279 12.97 -13.28 -4.52
C THR A 279 12.97 -14.14 -5.78
N VAL A 280 12.26 -15.27 -5.74
CA VAL A 280 12.20 -16.23 -6.88
C VAL A 280 11.61 -15.57 -8.13
N TYR A 281 10.52 -14.81 -7.98
CA TYR A 281 9.87 -14.17 -9.11
C TYR A 281 10.68 -12.98 -9.66
N MET A 282 11.35 -12.20 -8.80
CA MET A 282 12.17 -11.05 -9.23
C MET A 282 13.36 -11.46 -10.10
N MET A 283 13.93 -12.64 -9.91
CA MET A 283 15.02 -13.14 -10.76
C MET A 283 14.60 -13.34 -12.22
N LYS A 284 13.32 -13.63 -12.49
CA LYS A 284 12.80 -14.01 -13.83
C LYS A 284 11.89 -12.93 -14.45
N VAL A 285 11.65 -11.82 -13.75
CA VAL A 285 10.71 -10.78 -14.20
C VAL A 285 11.23 -10.07 -15.46
N LYS A 286 10.32 -9.86 -16.42
CA LYS A 286 10.61 -9.17 -17.69
C LYS A 286 9.89 -7.83 -17.82
N ASN A 287 8.89 -7.57 -16.97
CA ASN A 287 8.03 -6.39 -17.00
C ASN A 287 8.30 -5.53 -15.76
N ILE A 288 8.55 -4.23 -15.97
CA ILE A 288 8.92 -3.30 -14.88
C ILE A 288 7.82 -3.14 -13.84
N LYS A 289 6.52 -3.08 -14.23
CA LYS A 289 5.42 -2.98 -13.27
C LYS A 289 5.31 -4.23 -12.39
N ARG A 290 5.51 -5.41 -12.98
CA ARG A 290 5.55 -6.67 -12.23
C ARG A 290 6.74 -6.72 -11.29
N MET A 291 7.92 -6.24 -11.72
CA MET A 291 9.10 -6.13 -10.86
C MET A 291 8.79 -5.28 -9.62
N LEU A 292 8.20 -4.10 -9.82
CA LEU A 292 7.76 -3.24 -8.72
C LEU A 292 6.70 -3.90 -7.83
N ALA A 293 5.79 -4.69 -8.41
CA ALA A 293 4.77 -5.40 -7.65
C ALA A 293 5.35 -6.50 -6.74
N TYR A 294 6.30 -7.30 -7.24
CA TYR A 294 7.00 -8.32 -6.43
C TYR A 294 7.87 -7.70 -5.34
N SER A 295 8.57 -6.61 -5.63
CA SER A 295 9.32 -5.88 -4.61
C SER A 295 8.40 -5.28 -3.51
N SER A 296 7.11 -5.03 -3.77
CA SER A 296 6.19 -4.67 -2.69
C SER A 296 5.87 -5.85 -1.76
N ILE A 297 5.80 -7.08 -2.30
CA ILE A 297 5.61 -8.31 -1.50
C ILE A 297 6.79 -8.51 -0.54
N GLU A 298 8.01 -8.32 -1.04
CA GLU A 298 9.24 -8.35 -0.24
C GLU A 298 9.15 -7.39 0.95
N HIS A 299 8.92 -6.09 0.68
CA HIS A 299 8.87 -5.08 1.74
C HIS A 299 7.76 -5.33 2.76
N MET A 300 6.60 -5.83 2.33
CA MET A 300 5.54 -6.21 3.27
C MET A 300 5.92 -7.44 4.10
N GLY A 301 6.67 -8.36 3.51
CA GLY A 301 7.30 -9.46 4.27
C GLY A 301 8.24 -8.92 5.35
N ILE A 302 9.11 -7.96 5.03
CA ILE A 302 10.02 -7.30 5.99
C ILE A 302 9.24 -6.58 7.09
N VAL A 303 8.17 -5.84 6.74
CA VAL A 303 7.25 -5.20 7.71
C VAL A 303 6.71 -6.24 8.70
N MET A 304 6.21 -7.37 8.19
CA MET A 304 5.62 -8.40 9.04
C MET A 304 6.66 -9.19 9.84
N ILE A 305 7.91 -9.30 9.37
CA ILE A 305 9.02 -9.80 10.20
C ILE A 305 9.24 -8.85 11.38
N GLY A 306 9.24 -7.53 11.16
CA GLY A 306 9.37 -6.53 12.21
C GLY A 306 8.25 -6.60 13.26
N ILE A 307 7.01 -6.86 12.82
CA ILE A 307 5.87 -7.07 13.73
C ILE A 307 6.03 -8.38 14.51
N GLY A 308 6.33 -9.50 13.84
CA GLY A 308 6.40 -10.80 14.48
C GLY A 308 7.57 -10.97 15.44
N ILE A 309 8.67 -10.22 15.27
CA ILE A 309 9.83 -10.27 16.16
C ILE A 309 9.67 -9.38 17.41
N GLY A 310 8.92 -8.29 17.31
CA GLY A 310 8.64 -7.40 18.42
C GLY A 310 9.76 -6.41 18.78
N GLY A 311 9.64 -5.79 19.94
CA GLY A 311 10.62 -4.81 20.45
C GLY A 311 10.79 -3.62 19.50
N ILE A 312 12.05 -3.24 19.18
CA ILE A 312 12.34 -2.16 18.21
C ILE A 312 11.81 -2.47 16.81
N GLY A 313 11.54 -3.76 16.51
CA GLY A 313 10.94 -4.21 15.24
C GLY A 313 9.57 -3.61 15.00
N TYR A 314 8.77 -3.34 16.02
CA TYR A 314 7.47 -2.67 15.88
C TYR A 314 7.60 -1.26 15.29
N TYR A 315 8.50 -0.45 15.88
CA TYR A 315 8.78 0.90 15.38
C TYR A 315 9.28 0.83 13.92
N ALA A 316 10.23 -0.05 13.67
CA ALA A 316 10.81 -0.23 12.36
C ALA A 316 9.78 -0.68 11.30
N ALA A 317 8.85 -1.55 11.67
CA ALA A 317 7.79 -2.02 10.77
C ALA A 317 6.84 -0.89 10.33
N ILE A 318 6.39 -0.03 11.25
CA ILE A 318 5.54 1.12 10.92
C ILE A 318 6.32 2.13 10.06
N LEU A 319 7.58 2.40 10.40
CA LEU A 319 8.45 3.27 9.61
C LEU A 319 8.64 2.71 8.19
N GLN A 320 8.97 1.42 8.06
CA GLN A 320 9.14 0.72 6.77
C GLN A 320 7.87 0.83 5.90
N LEU A 321 6.70 0.63 6.48
CA LEU A 321 5.41 0.69 5.80
C LEU A 321 5.15 2.06 5.17
N ILE A 322 5.40 3.14 5.93
CA ILE A 322 5.20 4.52 5.49
C ILE A 322 6.21 4.90 4.40
N LEU A 323 7.50 4.64 4.63
CA LEU A 323 8.56 4.96 3.68
C LEU A 323 8.43 4.17 2.37
N HIS A 324 8.06 2.88 2.47
CA HIS A 324 7.73 2.04 1.32
C HIS A 324 6.59 2.67 0.49
N SER A 325 5.56 3.21 1.14
CA SER A 325 4.43 3.82 0.44
C SER A 325 4.87 5.01 -0.42
N PHE A 326 5.78 5.85 0.06
CA PHE A 326 6.30 6.99 -0.68
C PHE A 326 7.20 6.56 -1.86
N VAL A 327 8.14 5.64 -1.65
CA VAL A 327 9.03 5.18 -2.74
C VAL A 327 8.25 4.44 -3.82
N LYS A 328 7.26 3.61 -3.45
CA LYS A 328 6.46 2.88 -4.43
C LYS A 328 5.58 3.78 -5.26
N SER A 329 4.91 4.75 -4.61
CA SER A 329 4.08 5.72 -5.34
C SER A 329 4.92 6.48 -6.36
N SER A 330 6.08 6.99 -5.97
CA SER A 330 6.96 7.75 -6.85
C SER A 330 7.50 6.88 -8.00
N LEU A 331 7.88 5.62 -7.74
CA LEU A 331 8.34 4.69 -8.78
C LEU A 331 7.24 4.34 -9.78
N PHE A 332 6.00 4.06 -9.33
CA PHE A 332 4.90 3.77 -10.24
C PHE A 332 4.52 4.97 -11.10
N LEU A 333 4.56 6.18 -10.55
CA LEU A 333 4.37 7.41 -11.32
C LEU A 333 5.48 7.55 -12.38
N GLN A 334 6.74 7.29 -12.02
CA GLN A 334 7.87 7.34 -12.96
C GLN A 334 7.78 6.27 -14.07
N VAL A 335 7.20 5.10 -13.79
CA VAL A 335 6.94 4.10 -14.83
C VAL A 335 5.96 4.63 -15.90
N GLY A 336 5.09 5.57 -15.55
CA GLY A 336 4.29 6.31 -16.52
C GLY A 336 5.16 7.04 -17.54
N HIS A 337 6.21 7.75 -17.10
CA HIS A 337 7.15 8.44 -17.98
C HIS A 337 7.96 7.47 -18.84
N LEU A 338 8.40 6.34 -18.30
CA LEU A 338 9.04 5.28 -19.09
C LEU A 338 8.11 4.77 -20.20
N TYR A 339 6.84 4.53 -19.86
CA TYR A 339 5.86 4.08 -20.86
C TYR A 339 5.60 5.13 -21.93
N LYS A 340 5.58 6.43 -21.58
CA LYS A 340 5.47 7.53 -22.53
C LYS A 340 6.63 7.51 -23.53
N THR A 341 7.86 7.31 -23.03
CA THR A 341 9.08 7.30 -23.85
C THR A 341 9.17 6.06 -24.73
N PHE A 342 9.04 4.87 -24.14
CA PHE A 342 9.34 3.60 -24.81
C PHE A 342 8.11 2.86 -25.36
N LYS A 343 6.89 3.31 -25.05
CA LYS A 343 5.61 2.66 -25.43
C LYS A 343 5.53 1.17 -25.05
N SER A 344 6.37 0.74 -24.14
CA SER A 344 6.48 -0.64 -23.66
C SER A 344 6.61 -0.70 -22.14
N LYS A 345 6.28 -1.83 -21.55
CA LYS A 345 6.53 -2.16 -20.14
C LYS A 345 7.64 -3.22 -20.00
N GLU A 346 8.10 -3.76 -21.12
CA GLU A 346 9.11 -4.81 -21.14
C GLU A 346 10.50 -4.21 -20.94
N ILE A 347 11.27 -4.75 -19.98
CA ILE A 347 12.59 -4.24 -19.57
C ILE A 347 13.58 -4.30 -20.73
N PHE A 348 13.48 -5.30 -21.61
CA PHE A 348 14.38 -5.43 -22.75
C PHE A 348 14.09 -4.43 -23.89
N ALA A 349 12.86 -3.90 -23.94
CA ALA A 349 12.47 -2.87 -24.91
C ALA A 349 12.80 -1.44 -24.43
N MET A 350 13.28 -1.30 -23.21
CA MET A 350 13.71 -0.03 -22.61
C MET A 350 15.23 0.01 -22.49
N GLY A 351 15.80 1.21 -22.62
CA GLY A 351 17.23 1.35 -22.38
C GLY A 351 17.76 2.75 -22.69
N ASN A 352 18.98 3.01 -22.26
CA ASN A 352 19.69 4.28 -22.43
C ASN A 352 18.82 5.51 -22.02
N TYR A 353 18.10 5.36 -20.90
CA TYR A 353 17.07 6.35 -20.49
C TYR A 353 17.65 7.73 -20.21
N PHE A 354 18.94 7.81 -19.80
CA PHE A 354 19.64 9.09 -19.64
C PHE A 354 19.63 9.95 -20.93
N LYS A 355 19.69 9.32 -22.10
CA LYS A 355 19.65 10.02 -23.38
C LYS A 355 18.31 10.67 -23.65
N TYR A 356 17.20 10.07 -23.19
CA TYR A 356 15.85 10.49 -23.53
C TYR A 356 15.21 11.36 -22.45
N ASN A 357 15.49 11.10 -21.18
CA ASN A 357 14.96 11.85 -20.04
C ASN A 357 15.94 11.82 -18.88
N THR A 358 16.86 12.77 -18.84
CA THR A 358 17.90 12.86 -17.80
C THR A 358 17.30 12.99 -16.40
N SER A 359 16.29 13.86 -16.19
CA SER A 359 15.63 14.03 -14.89
C SER A 359 14.98 12.72 -14.40
N GLY A 360 14.23 12.05 -15.29
CA GLY A 360 13.62 10.76 -14.96
C GLY A 360 14.65 9.65 -14.72
N ALA A 361 15.79 9.66 -15.40
CA ALA A 361 16.87 8.69 -15.22
C ALA A 361 17.59 8.87 -13.88
N VAL A 362 17.90 10.12 -13.51
CA VAL A 362 18.47 10.44 -12.18
C VAL A 362 17.49 10.04 -11.08
N PHE A 363 16.20 10.37 -11.26
CA PHE A 363 15.18 9.93 -10.31
C PHE A 363 15.16 8.40 -10.14
N LEU A 364 15.16 7.63 -11.24
CA LEU A 364 15.15 6.17 -11.19
C LEU A 364 16.37 5.60 -10.48
N LEU A 365 17.54 6.20 -10.69
CA LEU A 365 18.78 5.80 -10.01
C LEU A 365 18.68 6.04 -8.49
N LEU A 366 18.22 7.23 -8.08
CA LEU A 366 18.01 7.55 -6.67
C LEU A 366 16.92 6.70 -6.02
N ALA A 367 15.83 6.46 -6.74
CA ALA A 367 14.75 5.61 -6.27
C ALA A 367 15.15 4.12 -6.18
N PHE A 368 16.07 3.68 -7.04
CA PHE A 368 16.70 2.36 -6.89
C PHE A 368 17.45 2.24 -5.57
N PHE A 369 18.31 3.20 -5.22
CA PHE A 369 18.96 3.22 -3.91
C PHE A 369 17.94 3.32 -2.78
N GLY A 370 16.86 4.09 -3.01
CA GLY A 370 15.74 4.20 -2.09
C GLY A 370 15.11 2.87 -1.76
N ILE A 371 14.67 2.13 -2.78
CA ILE A 371 13.90 0.90 -2.63
C ILE A 371 14.74 -0.31 -2.23
N THR A 372 16.01 -0.32 -2.51
CA THR A 372 16.94 -1.39 -2.10
C THR A 372 17.60 -1.12 -0.76
N ALA A 373 17.06 -0.16 0.00
CA ALA A 373 17.57 0.20 1.32
C ALA A 373 19.10 0.51 1.35
N ILE A 374 19.63 1.11 0.28
CA ILE A 374 21.03 1.57 0.24
C ILE A 374 21.10 2.99 0.82
N PRO A 375 22.03 3.30 1.74
CA PRO A 375 22.22 4.66 2.26
C PRO A 375 22.44 5.70 1.13
N PRO A 376 21.88 6.90 1.21
CA PRO A 376 21.15 7.52 2.33
C PRO A 376 19.63 7.34 2.29
N SER A 377 19.13 6.13 2.14
CA SER A 377 17.69 5.85 2.15
C SER A 377 17.14 5.72 3.58
N GLY A 378 15.95 6.28 3.84
CA GLY A 378 15.23 6.04 5.10
C GLY A 378 14.83 4.58 5.29
N LEU A 379 14.59 3.83 4.19
CA LEU A 379 14.34 2.38 4.24
C LEU A 379 15.54 1.60 4.80
N PHE A 380 16.76 2.09 4.60
CA PHE A 380 17.94 1.52 5.27
C PHE A 380 17.80 1.56 6.80
N ILE A 381 17.34 2.67 7.36
CA ILE A 381 17.17 2.82 8.81
C ILE A 381 16.14 1.81 9.34
N SER A 382 14.99 1.68 8.69
CA SER A 382 13.95 0.74 9.12
C SER A 382 14.38 -0.72 8.99
N GLU A 383 15.00 -1.12 7.89
CA GLU A 383 15.52 -2.48 7.71
C GLU A 383 16.66 -2.80 8.68
N PHE A 384 17.54 -1.84 8.92
CA PHE A 384 18.62 -1.97 9.91
C PHE A 384 18.08 -2.20 11.32
N TYR A 385 17.01 -1.49 11.73
CA TYR A 385 16.38 -1.72 13.02
C TYR A 385 15.69 -3.10 13.09
N ILE A 386 15.11 -3.60 11.99
CA ILE A 386 14.56 -4.98 11.93
C ILE A 386 15.69 -6.01 12.09
N ILE A 387 16.83 -5.81 11.45
CA ILE A 387 18.02 -6.67 11.60
C ILE A 387 18.50 -6.65 13.06
N ILE A 388 18.58 -5.47 13.68
CA ILE A 388 18.94 -5.35 15.11
C ILE A 388 17.94 -6.11 15.98
N ALA A 389 16.64 -6.02 15.71
CA ALA A 389 15.61 -6.75 16.45
C ALA A 389 15.80 -8.27 16.34
N LEU A 390 16.09 -8.77 15.13
CA LEU A 390 16.36 -10.19 14.89
C LEU A 390 17.63 -10.69 15.60
N VAL A 391 18.69 -9.87 15.60
CA VAL A 391 19.93 -10.20 16.33
C VAL A 391 19.69 -10.25 17.84
N LYS A 392 19.01 -9.25 18.40
CA LYS A 392 18.69 -9.18 19.84
C LYS A 392 17.80 -10.35 20.30
N ALA A 393 16.86 -10.78 19.45
CA ALA A 393 16.00 -11.92 19.71
C ALA A 393 16.65 -13.28 19.40
N HIS A 394 17.94 -13.30 19.01
CA HIS A 394 18.66 -14.53 18.61
C HIS A 394 17.96 -15.33 17.50
N ALA A 395 17.16 -14.67 16.66
CA ALA A 395 16.35 -15.28 15.59
C ALA A 395 17.16 -15.53 14.30
N LEU A 396 18.31 -16.20 14.41
CA LEU A 396 19.23 -16.46 13.30
C LEU A 396 18.59 -17.27 12.18
N ILE A 397 17.65 -18.14 12.50
CA ILE A 397 16.90 -18.95 11.53
C ILE A 397 16.06 -18.09 10.55
N ILE A 398 15.72 -16.87 10.94
CA ILE A 398 15.00 -15.90 10.11
C ILE A 398 15.99 -14.94 9.48
N LEU A 399 16.98 -14.47 10.25
CA LEU A 399 17.95 -13.46 9.82
C LEU A 399 18.79 -13.95 8.63
N ILE A 400 19.33 -15.16 8.68
CA ILE A 400 20.24 -15.69 7.64
C ILE A 400 19.51 -15.80 6.29
N PRO A 401 18.34 -16.47 6.19
CA PRO A 401 17.61 -16.50 4.93
C PRO A 401 17.16 -15.10 4.46
N LEU A 402 16.75 -14.21 5.36
CA LEU A 402 16.36 -12.84 5.01
C LEU A 402 17.51 -12.11 4.31
N LEU A 403 18.72 -12.10 4.88
CA LEU A 403 19.89 -11.45 4.29
C LEU A 403 20.26 -12.06 2.93
N LEU A 404 20.17 -13.38 2.80
CA LEU A 404 20.38 -14.07 1.52
C LEU A 404 19.36 -13.60 0.46
N PHE A 405 18.08 -13.56 0.79
CA PHE A 405 17.02 -13.14 -0.12
C PHE A 405 17.17 -11.66 -0.51
N LEU A 406 17.46 -10.78 0.41
CA LEU A 406 17.73 -9.36 0.14
C LEU A 406 18.90 -9.18 -0.83
N THR A 407 20.00 -9.90 -0.63
CA THR A 407 21.16 -9.85 -1.55
C THR A 407 20.77 -10.24 -2.98
N ILE A 408 19.98 -11.30 -3.14
CA ILE A 408 19.50 -11.76 -4.46
C ILE A 408 18.57 -10.71 -5.09
N ILE A 409 17.66 -10.11 -4.27
CA ILE A 409 16.72 -9.09 -4.74
C ILE A 409 17.45 -7.82 -5.20
N ILE A 410 18.42 -7.33 -4.43
CA ILE A 410 19.25 -6.17 -4.79
C ILE A 410 19.95 -6.42 -6.14
N TRP A 411 20.53 -7.61 -6.32
CA TRP A 411 21.16 -7.99 -7.57
C TRP A 411 20.15 -8.02 -8.73
N ALA A 412 19.00 -8.68 -8.55
CA ALA A 412 17.99 -8.83 -9.61
C ALA A 412 17.37 -7.48 -9.99
N TYR A 413 17.10 -6.64 -9.00
CA TYR A 413 16.57 -5.29 -9.21
C TYR A 413 17.61 -4.40 -9.91
N GLY A 414 18.85 -4.38 -9.41
CA GLY A 414 19.96 -3.59 -9.95
C GLY A 414 20.26 -3.95 -11.41
N LYS A 415 20.38 -5.25 -11.73
CA LYS A 415 20.56 -5.73 -13.11
C LYS A 415 19.53 -5.13 -14.08
N ASN A 416 18.26 -5.13 -13.71
CA ASN A 416 17.18 -4.62 -14.54
C ASN A 416 17.18 -3.09 -14.62
N MET A 417 17.45 -2.41 -13.49
CA MET A 417 17.52 -0.94 -13.45
C MET A 417 18.69 -0.40 -14.27
N PHE A 418 19.88 -0.94 -14.10
CA PHE A 418 21.06 -0.51 -14.88
C PHE A 418 20.89 -0.78 -16.36
N LYS A 419 20.19 -1.86 -16.73
CA LYS A 419 19.82 -2.11 -18.13
C LYS A 419 18.97 -0.98 -18.69
N ILE A 420 17.90 -0.57 -17.99
CA ILE A 420 17.02 0.53 -18.41
C ILE A 420 17.78 1.85 -18.51
N LEU A 421 18.71 2.10 -17.58
CA LEU A 421 19.42 3.38 -17.52
C LEU A 421 20.52 3.52 -18.58
N PHE A 422 21.31 2.47 -18.82
CA PHE A 422 22.58 2.58 -19.53
C PHE A 422 22.70 1.73 -20.78
N VAL A 423 21.98 0.61 -20.91
CA VAL A 423 22.12 -0.29 -22.07
C VAL A 423 21.18 0.16 -23.18
N PRO A 424 21.63 0.29 -24.45
CA PRO A 424 20.75 0.63 -25.56
C PRO A 424 19.57 -0.35 -25.69
N PRO A 425 18.34 0.14 -25.97
CA PRO A 425 17.18 -0.72 -26.16
C PRO A 425 17.28 -1.52 -27.47
N MET A 426 16.75 -2.73 -27.47
CA MET A 426 16.63 -3.53 -28.68
C MET A 426 15.46 -3.02 -29.52
N ASN A 427 15.70 -2.79 -30.84
CA ASN A 427 14.67 -2.46 -31.82
C ASN A 427 13.79 -1.24 -31.46
N PHE A 428 14.38 -0.21 -30.88
CA PHE A 428 13.65 0.99 -30.47
C PHE A 428 13.69 2.04 -31.59
N ASP A 429 12.51 2.42 -32.11
CA ASP A 429 12.35 3.53 -33.03
C ASP A 429 12.46 4.86 -32.27
N GLN A 430 13.44 5.68 -32.63
CA GLN A 430 13.69 6.98 -32.03
C GLN A 430 12.82 8.10 -32.63
N THR A 431 12.05 7.81 -33.68
CA THR A 431 11.16 8.78 -34.32
C THR A 431 9.94 9.03 -33.42
N GLY A 432 9.66 10.29 -33.13
CA GLY A 432 8.46 10.66 -32.36
C GLY A 432 8.57 10.61 -30.84
N ILE A 433 9.79 10.58 -30.26
CA ILE A 433 9.96 10.69 -28.82
C ILE A 433 9.51 12.06 -28.34
N GLU A 434 8.49 12.10 -27.49
CA GLU A 434 8.07 13.32 -26.82
C GLU A 434 9.09 13.70 -25.73
N LYS A 435 9.60 14.93 -25.80
CA LYS A 435 10.42 15.47 -24.72
C LYS A 435 9.58 15.56 -23.45
N SER A 436 10.03 14.90 -22.38
CA SER A 436 9.39 15.01 -21.07
C SER A 436 9.70 16.37 -20.45
N ASN A 437 8.70 16.98 -19.82
CA ASN A 437 8.91 18.21 -19.06
C ASN A 437 9.57 17.83 -17.71
N PRO A 438 10.71 18.43 -17.33
CA PRO A 438 11.37 18.17 -16.03
C PRO A 438 10.45 18.42 -14.81
N TYR A 439 9.51 19.34 -14.91
CA TYR A 439 8.55 19.61 -13.83
C TYR A 439 7.58 18.46 -13.56
N GLU A 440 7.35 17.57 -14.51
CA GLU A 440 6.52 16.38 -14.32
C GLU A 440 7.13 15.41 -13.30
N THR A 441 8.46 15.42 -13.10
CA THR A 441 9.16 14.58 -12.11
C THR A 441 9.30 15.24 -10.73
N LEU A 442 8.88 16.48 -10.54
CA LEU A 442 9.06 17.20 -9.27
C LEU A 442 8.36 16.50 -8.11
N SER A 443 7.12 16.05 -8.31
CA SER A 443 6.37 15.33 -7.26
C SER A 443 7.04 14.02 -6.86
N HIS A 444 7.71 13.35 -7.80
CA HIS A 444 8.46 12.12 -7.54
C HIS A 444 9.67 12.39 -6.64
N TYR A 445 10.43 13.45 -6.93
CA TYR A 445 11.54 13.88 -6.09
C TYR A 445 11.11 14.33 -4.69
N LEU A 446 9.96 15.00 -4.57
CA LEU A 446 9.42 15.39 -3.27
C LEU A 446 9.07 14.17 -2.41
N LEU A 447 8.44 13.15 -2.99
CA LEU A 447 8.16 11.89 -2.29
C LEU A 447 9.47 11.18 -1.88
N LEU A 448 10.49 11.20 -2.74
CA LEU A 448 11.80 10.61 -2.42
C LEU A 448 12.53 11.40 -1.31
N ALA A 449 12.45 12.73 -1.34
CA ALA A 449 13.01 13.57 -0.29
C ALA A 449 12.35 13.31 1.08
N LEU A 450 11.03 13.05 1.11
CA LEU A 450 10.33 12.67 2.34
C LEU A 450 10.87 11.35 2.93
N ILE A 451 11.29 10.41 2.11
CA ILE A 451 11.87 9.14 2.58
C ILE A 451 13.18 9.40 3.33
N VAL A 452 14.04 10.25 2.78
CA VAL A 452 15.30 10.62 3.41
C VAL A 452 15.01 11.41 4.69
N TYR A 453 14.14 12.40 4.63
CA TYR A 453 13.79 13.25 5.76
C TYR A 453 13.21 12.45 6.94
N LEU A 454 12.17 11.64 6.70
CA LEU A 454 11.54 10.85 7.76
C LEU A 454 12.41 9.71 8.29
N GLY A 455 13.37 9.22 7.48
CA GLY A 455 14.31 8.19 7.93
C GLY A 455 15.41 8.74 8.84
N PHE A 456 16.00 9.89 8.50
CA PHE A 456 17.17 10.42 9.23
C PHE A 456 16.82 11.55 10.19
N PHE A 457 15.80 12.35 9.91
CA PHE A 457 15.40 13.52 10.69
C PHE A 457 13.89 13.51 10.98
N PRO A 458 13.33 12.41 11.56
CA PRO A 458 11.89 12.32 11.77
C PRO A 458 11.42 13.42 12.72
N PRO A 459 10.33 14.15 12.40
CA PRO A 459 9.71 15.09 13.32
C PRO A 459 9.28 14.41 14.62
N THR A 460 9.35 15.10 15.74
CA THR A 460 8.94 14.56 17.05
C THR A 460 7.49 14.06 17.03
N THR A 461 6.58 14.79 16.41
CA THR A 461 5.18 14.39 16.24
C THR A 461 5.00 13.08 15.47
N PHE A 462 5.83 12.82 14.46
CA PHE A 462 5.82 11.57 13.71
C PHE A 462 6.30 10.39 14.58
N VAL A 463 7.39 10.60 15.33
CA VAL A 463 7.92 9.59 16.25
C VAL A 463 6.91 9.28 17.36
N THR A 464 6.30 10.30 17.97
CA THR A 464 5.29 10.10 19.02
C THR A 464 4.05 9.36 18.53
N LEU A 465 3.59 9.60 17.29
CA LEU A 465 2.48 8.85 16.69
C LEU A 465 2.85 7.37 16.47
N ILE A 466 4.07 7.06 15.99
CA ILE A 466 4.51 5.66 15.87
C ILE A 466 4.58 5.01 17.26
N GLN A 467 5.16 5.68 18.25
CA GLN A 467 5.24 5.17 19.62
C GLN A 467 3.85 4.94 20.23
N ALA A 468 2.92 5.88 20.03
CA ALA A 468 1.53 5.72 20.48
C ALA A 468 0.83 4.52 19.80
N THR A 469 1.13 4.25 18.52
CA THR A 469 0.59 3.10 17.79
C THR A 469 1.02 1.77 18.39
N ILE A 470 2.23 1.68 18.92
CA ILE A 470 2.84 0.42 19.42
C ILE A 470 2.84 0.33 20.95
N HIS A 471 2.38 1.36 21.66
CA HIS A 471 2.47 1.45 23.13
C HIS A 471 1.81 0.29 23.87
N SER A 472 0.73 -0.27 23.33
CA SER A 472 0.00 -1.39 23.96
C SER A 472 0.60 -2.76 23.64
N LEU A 473 1.63 -2.84 22.82
CA LEU A 473 2.29 -4.09 22.47
C LEU A 473 3.31 -4.51 23.53
N PRO A 474 3.47 -5.82 23.78
CA PRO A 474 4.52 -6.34 24.66
C PRO A 474 5.92 -5.96 24.15
N ILE A 475 6.78 -5.48 25.03
CA ILE A 475 8.16 -5.08 24.73
C ILE A 475 9.05 -6.30 24.67
#